data_4cf97dca3057685e3bef3e5e94031193
#
_entry.id   4cf97dca3057685e3bef3e5e94031193
#
_cell.length_a   1.000
_cell.length_b   1.000
_cell.length_c   1.000
_cell.angle_alpha   90.00
_cell.angle_beta   90.00
_cell.angle_gamma   90.00
#
_symmetry.space_group_name_H-M   'P 1'
#
loop_
_entity.id
_entity.type
_entity.pdbx_description
1 polymer ?
#
loop_
_entity_poly.entity_id
_entity_poly.type
_entity_poly.pdbx_seq_one_letter_code
_entity_poly.pdbx_strand_id
1 'polypeptide(L)'
;MQFEDYRDLAAIEDSMWYFHALHQRMLLPLQPLIGKPATILDAGCGTGGLIRAMHKREPLWSISGVDVSAIACDFARQRTQVPILQGSVEALPFEAGRFDAVTNADVIYMVGDPEQAVREWARVLRPGGILAINTAAYQWMWSYHDDLIGTRHRFRRSELAALLRRHGFEITLCSYAVLLVFPLIIARRKLFVPAKPSSDVKPYPALIESLFGSLASLENGLLGRGIPLPAGNSVFIAAQRLH
;
A
#
# COMPACT_ATOMS: atom_id res chain seq x y z
N MET A 1 13.25 -1.08 10.37
CA MET A 1 12.36 -0.78 11.52
C MET A 1 12.71 -1.71 12.67
N GLN A 2 12.66 -1.22 13.92
CA GLN A 2 12.89 -2.01 15.13
C GLN A 2 11.57 -2.57 15.67
N PHE A 3 11.63 -3.43 16.69
CA PHE A 3 10.43 -4.03 17.30
C PHE A 3 9.41 -2.99 17.78
N GLU A 4 9.89 -1.90 18.40
CA GLU A 4 9.05 -0.81 18.91
C GLU A 4 8.31 -0.08 17.77
N ASP A 5 8.97 0.12 16.63
CA ASP A 5 8.32 0.73 15.45
C ASP A 5 7.14 -0.10 14.95
N TYR A 6 7.28 -1.45 14.91
CA TYR A 6 6.20 -2.35 14.50
C TYR A 6 5.09 -2.43 15.53
N ARG A 7 5.42 -2.40 16.83
CA ARG A 7 4.43 -2.34 17.90
C ARG A 7 3.59 -1.07 17.81
N ASP A 8 4.25 0.07 17.62
CA ASP A 8 3.59 1.37 17.52
C ASP A 8 2.75 1.45 16.24
N LEU A 9 3.25 0.91 15.12
CA LEU A 9 2.49 0.76 13.88
C LEU A 9 1.23 -0.08 14.10
N ALA A 10 1.38 -1.27 14.71
CA ALA A 10 0.26 -2.17 14.99
C ALA A 10 -0.81 -1.54 15.88
N ALA A 11 -0.43 -0.63 16.78
CA ALA A 11 -1.35 0.06 17.68
C ALA A 11 -2.18 1.16 16.98
N ILE A 12 -1.65 1.78 15.91
CA ILE A 12 -2.27 2.95 15.28
C ILE A 12 -2.85 2.67 13.89
N GLU A 13 -2.41 1.61 13.18
CA GLU A 13 -2.84 1.36 11.81
C GLU A 13 -4.34 1.07 11.66
N ASP A 14 -5.01 0.67 12.74
CA ASP A 14 -6.46 0.45 12.74
C ASP A 14 -7.27 1.74 13.01
N SER A 15 -6.63 2.81 13.48
CA SER A 15 -7.32 4.03 13.95
C SER A 15 -6.86 5.30 13.25
N MET A 16 -5.61 5.37 12.79
CA MET A 16 -5.07 6.55 12.13
C MET A 16 -5.71 6.77 10.75
N TRP A 17 -6.16 7.99 10.48
CA TRP A 17 -6.83 8.36 9.23
C TRP A 17 -6.11 7.88 7.96
N TYR A 18 -4.77 7.96 7.95
CA TYR A 18 -3.97 7.58 6.79
C TYR A 18 -4.12 6.11 6.43
N PHE A 19 -3.94 5.21 7.42
CA PHE A 19 -4.06 3.77 7.20
C PHE A 19 -5.47 3.36 6.86
N HIS A 20 -6.46 3.95 7.55
CA HIS A 20 -7.86 3.71 7.22
C HIS A 20 -8.18 4.08 5.77
N ALA A 21 -7.74 5.27 5.33
CA ALA A 21 -7.90 5.72 3.95
C ALA A 21 -7.12 4.87 2.94
N LEU A 22 -5.89 4.46 3.30
CA LEU A 22 -5.06 3.56 2.50
C LEU A 22 -5.75 2.21 2.31
N HIS A 23 -6.20 1.58 3.38
CA HIS A 23 -6.89 0.30 3.31
C HIS A 23 -8.16 0.37 2.46
N GLN A 24 -8.99 1.41 2.65
CA GLN A 24 -10.17 1.63 1.80
C GLN A 24 -9.79 1.77 0.32
N ARG A 25 -8.76 2.54 0.01
CA ARG A 25 -8.27 2.74 -1.36
C ARG A 25 -7.76 1.45 -1.99
N MET A 26 -7.00 0.64 -1.25
CA MET A 26 -6.49 -0.65 -1.72
C MET A 26 -7.61 -1.65 -2.05
N LEU A 27 -8.79 -1.50 -1.43
CA LEU A 27 -9.97 -2.33 -1.71
C LEU A 27 -10.74 -1.89 -2.96
N LEU A 28 -10.54 -0.66 -3.48
CA LEU A 28 -11.28 -0.17 -4.65
C LEU A 28 -11.13 -1.07 -5.89
N PRO A 29 -9.92 -1.51 -6.30
CA PRO A 29 -9.77 -2.36 -7.47
C PRO A 29 -10.32 -3.78 -7.26
N LEU A 30 -10.49 -4.21 -6.01
CA LEU A 30 -10.95 -5.55 -5.66
C LEU A 30 -12.49 -5.69 -5.68
N GLN A 31 -13.23 -4.61 -6.00
CA GLN A 31 -14.70 -4.63 -6.09
C GLN A 31 -15.26 -5.75 -6.98
N PRO A 32 -14.66 -6.13 -8.13
CA PRO A 32 -15.15 -7.23 -8.95
C PRO A 32 -15.10 -8.60 -8.30
N LEU A 33 -14.33 -8.75 -7.22
CA LEU A 33 -14.16 -10.00 -6.45
C LEU A 33 -15.14 -10.11 -5.27
N ILE A 34 -15.88 -9.05 -4.93
CA ILE A 34 -16.83 -9.07 -3.82
C ILE A 34 -17.96 -10.06 -4.07
N GLY A 35 -18.34 -10.81 -3.02
CA GLY A 35 -19.36 -11.85 -3.09
C GLY A 35 -18.92 -13.13 -3.80
N LYS A 36 -17.63 -13.27 -4.10
CA LYS A 36 -17.05 -14.46 -4.75
C LYS A 36 -15.84 -14.95 -3.96
N PRO A 37 -15.62 -16.29 -3.88
CA PRO A 37 -14.35 -16.80 -3.41
C PRO A 37 -13.20 -16.28 -4.27
N ALA A 38 -12.15 -15.79 -3.63
CA ALA A 38 -10.94 -15.32 -4.30
C ALA A 38 -9.71 -15.57 -3.45
N THR A 39 -8.57 -15.75 -4.08
CA THR A 39 -7.26 -15.90 -3.42
C THR A 39 -6.47 -14.58 -3.57
N ILE A 40 -6.07 -13.99 -2.45
CA ILE A 40 -5.43 -12.68 -2.43
C ILE A 40 -4.09 -12.75 -1.70
N LEU A 41 -3.06 -12.13 -2.26
CA LEU A 41 -1.77 -11.94 -1.62
C LEU A 41 -1.61 -10.48 -1.21
N ASP A 42 -1.28 -10.25 0.05
CA ASP A 42 -0.75 -8.96 0.52
C ASP A 42 0.79 -9.03 0.53
N ALA A 43 1.41 -8.43 -0.48
CA ALA A 43 2.85 -8.47 -0.72
C ALA A 43 3.54 -7.30 0.01
N GLY A 44 4.15 -7.59 1.16
CA GLY A 44 4.63 -6.63 2.14
C GLY A 44 3.53 -6.30 3.15
N CYS A 45 3.01 -7.35 3.82
CA CYS A 45 1.82 -7.22 4.66
C CYS A 45 2.04 -6.48 5.99
N GLY A 46 3.29 -6.15 6.34
CA GLY A 46 3.61 -5.47 7.60
C GLY A 46 2.99 -6.17 8.80
N THR A 47 2.29 -5.43 9.63
CA THR A 47 1.61 -5.91 10.84
C THR A 47 0.19 -6.45 10.59
N GLY A 48 -0.25 -6.54 9.31
CA GLY A 48 -1.48 -7.20 8.90
C GLY A 48 -2.73 -6.33 8.87
N GLY A 49 -2.60 -5.00 8.93
CA GLY A 49 -3.76 -4.10 8.95
C GLY A 49 -4.61 -4.18 7.69
N LEU A 50 -3.99 -4.20 6.51
CA LEU A 50 -4.72 -4.35 5.24
C LEU A 50 -5.40 -5.73 5.14
N ILE A 51 -4.74 -6.80 5.59
CA ILE A 51 -5.35 -8.14 5.64
C ILE A 51 -6.62 -8.14 6.48
N ARG A 52 -6.59 -7.51 7.67
CA ARG A 52 -7.77 -7.37 8.52
C ARG A 52 -8.89 -6.58 7.84
N ALA A 53 -8.55 -5.49 7.14
CA ALA A 53 -9.51 -4.70 6.38
C ALA A 53 -10.15 -5.52 5.24
N MET A 54 -9.35 -6.31 4.51
CA MET A 54 -9.83 -7.23 3.47
C MET A 54 -10.76 -8.30 4.05
N HIS A 55 -10.36 -8.97 5.11
CA HIS A 55 -11.16 -10.03 5.75
C HIS A 55 -12.50 -9.48 6.30
N LYS A 56 -12.47 -8.28 6.91
CA LYS A 56 -13.70 -7.61 7.37
C LYS A 56 -14.62 -7.23 6.20
N ARG A 57 -14.04 -6.86 5.05
CA ARG A 57 -14.80 -6.46 3.87
C ARG A 57 -15.45 -7.64 3.17
N GLU A 58 -14.73 -8.76 3.07
CA GLU A 58 -15.17 -9.94 2.35
C GLU A 58 -14.58 -11.22 2.99
N PRO A 59 -15.35 -11.88 3.84
CA PRO A 59 -14.90 -13.10 4.52
C PRO A 59 -14.71 -14.32 3.60
N LEU A 60 -15.20 -14.27 2.36
CA LEU A 60 -15.02 -15.33 1.37
C LEU A 60 -13.62 -15.37 0.76
N TRP A 61 -12.81 -14.34 0.97
CA TRP A 61 -11.46 -14.30 0.41
C TRP A 61 -10.48 -15.14 1.23
N SER A 62 -9.72 -15.99 0.52
CA SER A 62 -8.57 -16.70 1.07
C SER A 62 -7.33 -15.78 0.94
N ILE A 63 -6.93 -15.16 2.04
CA ILE A 63 -5.86 -14.18 2.05
C ILE A 63 -4.57 -14.83 2.55
N SER A 64 -3.44 -14.47 1.94
CA SER A 64 -2.09 -14.78 2.44
C SER A 64 -1.28 -13.48 2.53
N GLY A 65 -0.36 -13.41 3.47
CA GLY A 65 0.58 -12.29 3.60
C GLY A 65 2.03 -12.73 3.43
N VAL A 66 2.87 -11.85 2.91
CA VAL A 66 4.33 -12.01 2.92
C VAL A 66 4.99 -10.70 3.36
N ASP A 67 6.00 -10.79 4.20
CA ASP A 67 6.84 -9.67 4.59
C ASP A 67 8.29 -10.13 4.81
N VAL A 68 9.26 -9.28 4.53
CA VAL A 68 10.68 -9.58 4.72
C VAL A 68 11.07 -9.59 6.20
N SER A 69 10.36 -8.84 7.03
CA SER A 69 10.61 -8.71 8.46
C SER A 69 9.95 -9.84 9.26
N ALA A 70 10.73 -10.65 9.95
CA ALA A 70 10.21 -11.66 10.87
C ALA A 70 9.33 -11.03 11.96
N ILE A 71 9.71 -9.85 12.46
CA ILE A 71 8.95 -9.13 13.49
C ILE A 71 7.58 -8.73 12.95
N ALA A 72 7.51 -8.17 11.74
CA ALA A 72 6.25 -7.83 11.10
C ALA A 72 5.35 -9.08 10.92
N CYS A 73 5.94 -10.17 10.43
CA CYS A 73 5.23 -11.45 10.27
C CYS A 73 4.64 -11.95 11.60
N ASP A 74 5.37 -11.83 12.71
CA ASP A 74 4.89 -12.27 14.02
C ASP A 74 3.71 -11.41 14.50
N PHE A 75 3.76 -10.09 14.32
CA PHE A 75 2.60 -9.22 14.57
C PHE A 75 1.42 -9.57 13.68
N ALA A 76 1.64 -9.77 12.37
CA ALA A 76 0.57 -10.14 11.45
C ALA A 76 -0.09 -11.47 11.83
N ARG A 77 0.68 -12.50 12.20
CA ARG A 77 0.16 -13.80 12.67
C ARG A 77 -0.70 -13.67 13.93
N GLN A 78 -0.30 -12.81 14.87
CA GLN A 78 -1.06 -12.59 16.11
C GLN A 78 -2.38 -11.84 15.85
N ARG A 79 -2.43 -10.96 14.84
CA ARG A 79 -3.55 -10.08 14.55
C ARG A 79 -4.49 -10.60 13.47
N THR A 80 -4.03 -11.55 12.69
CA THR A 80 -4.80 -12.19 11.61
C THR A 80 -4.77 -13.70 11.78
N GLN A 81 -5.72 -14.40 11.23
CA GLN A 81 -5.74 -15.87 11.25
C GLN A 81 -5.47 -16.46 9.86
N VAL A 82 -4.63 -15.77 9.08
CA VAL A 82 -4.30 -16.18 7.71
C VAL A 82 -2.83 -16.62 7.61
N PRO A 83 -2.46 -17.39 6.58
CA PRO A 83 -1.06 -17.76 6.34
C PRO A 83 -0.18 -16.53 6.13
N ILE A 84 0.84 -16.34 6.98
CA ILE A 84 1.85 -15.30 6.88
C ILE A 84 3.22 -15.97 6.72
N LEU A 85 3.87 -15.67 5.60
CA LEU A 85 5.20 -16.18 5.29
C LEU A 85 6.25 -15.06 5.39
N GLN A 86 7.42 -15.39 5.90
CA GLN A 86 8.56 -14.50 5.79
C GLN A 86 9.20 -14.68 4.41
N GLY A 87 9.37 -13.57 3.65
CA GLY A 87 9.95 -13.59 2.32
C GLY A 87 10.04 -12.22 1.69
N SER A 88 10.83 -12.10 0.63
CA SER A 88 10.94 -10.87 -0.16
C SER A 88 9.86 -10.79 -1.23
N VAL A 89 9.37 -9.58 -1.50
CA VAL A 89 8.51 -9.33 -2.66
C VAL A 89 9.24 -9.46 -3.99
N GLU A 90 10.58 -9.48 -3.95
CA GLU A 90 11.47 -9.74 -5.11
C GLU A 90 11.68 -11.24 -5.39
N ALA A 91 11.23 -12.12 -4.47
CA ALA A 91 11.31 -13.59 -4.59
C ALA A 91 10.17 -14.22 -3.79
N LEU A 92 8.96 -14.19 -4.33
CA LEU A 92 7.76 -14.64 -3.65
C LEU A 92 7.72 -16.17 -3.52
N PRO A 93 7.48 -16.73 -2.31
CA PRO A 93 7.48 -18.17 -2.06
C PRO A 93 6.14 -18.82 -2.48
N PHE A 94 5.63 -18.47 -3.65
CA PHE A 94 4.37 -18.97 -4.17
C PHE A 94 4.51 -19.43 -5.63
N GLU A 95 3.67 -20.36 -6.03
CA GLU A 95 3.57 -20.83 -7.41
C GLU A 95 3.03 -19.76 -8.36
N ALA A 96 3.34 -19.88 -9.64
CA ALA A 96 2.83 -19.02 -10.69
C ALA A 96 1.30 -19.17 -10.83
N GLY A 97 0.61 -18.06 -11.11
CA GLY A 97 -0.82 -18.05 -11.38
C GLY A 97 -1.72 -18.42 -10.19
N ARG A 98 -1.21 -18.32 -8.97
CA ARG A 98 -1.94 -18.72 -7.76
C ARG A 98 -3.02 -17.73 -7.34
N PHE A 99 -2.82 -16.42 -7.53
CA PHE A 99 -3.64 -15.39 -6.93
C PHE A 99 -4.56 -14.69 -7.92
N ASP A 100 -5.76 -14.38 -7.47
CA ASP A 100 -6.75 -13.53 -8.14
C ASP A 100 -6.40 -12.05 -8.03
N ALA A 101 -5.76 -11.69 -6.91
CA ALA A 101 -5.28 -10.34 -6.69
C ALA A 101 -3.98 -10.31 -5.86
N VAL A 102 -3.16 -9.30 -6.11
CA VAL A 102 -2.00 -8.91 -5.29
C VAL A 102 -2.18 -7.46 -4.86
N THR A 103 -1.99 -7.19 -3.59
CA THR A 103 -1.89 -5.84 -3.02
C THR A 103 -0.45 -5.55 -2.60
N ASN A 104 0.00 -4.31 -2.83
CA ASN A 104 1.28 -3.81 -2.35
C ASN A 104 1.11 -2.39 -1.83
N ALA A 105 0.96 -2.28 -0.52
CA ALA A 105 0.67 -1.03 0.18
C ALA A 105 1.93 -0.49 0.85
N ASP A 106 2.49 0.57 0.30
CA ASP A 106 3.66 1.30 0.82
C ASP A 106 4.91 0.43 1.04
N VAL A 107 5.24 -0.44 0.06
CA VAL A 107 6.41 -1.32 0.10
C VAL A 107 7.38 -1.09 -1.06
N ILE A 108 6.89 -0.95 -2.31
CA ILE A 108 7.76 -0.91 -3.50
C ILE A 108 8.82 0.21 -3.44
N TYR A 109 8.56 1.29 -2.72
CA TYR A 109 9.51 2.39 -2.56
C TYR A 109 10.73 2.04 -1.68
N MET A 110 10.68 0.91 -0.95
CA MET A 110 11.78 0.38 -0.13
C MET A 110 12.51 -0.79 -0.78
N VAL A 111 12.01 -1.29 -1.91
CA VAL A 111 12.52 -2.48 -2.60
C VAL A 111 13.85 -2.18 -3.31
N GLY A 112 14.77 -3.12 -3.32
CA GLY A 112 16.07 -2.99 -3.97
C GLY A 112 15.99 -3.04 -5.49
N ASP A 113 15.19 -3.95 -6.02
CA ASP A 113 14.89 -4.10 -7.45
C ASP A 113 13.37 -4.08 -7.67
N PRO A 114 12.77 -2.88 -7.88
CA PRO A 114 11.34 -2.75 -8.16
C PRO A 114 10.88 -3.52 -9.42
N GLU A 115 11.77 -3.67 -10.40
CA GLU A 115 11.47 -4.42 -11.61
C GLU A 115 11.33 -5.91 -11.34
N GLN A 116 12.18 -6.47 -10.49
CA GLN A 116 12.09 -7.86 -10.05
C GLN A 116 10.81 -8.09 -9.22
N ALA A 117 10.44 -7.16 -8.34
CA ALA A 117 9.19 -7.26 -7.59
C ALA A 117 7.98 -7.29 -8.53
N VAL A 118 7.94 -6.44 -9.55
CA VAL A 118 6.86 -6.42 -10.55
C VAL A 118 6.81 -7.73 -11.35
N ARG A 119 7.98 -8.32 -11.71
CA ARG A 119 8.03 -9.65 -12.35
C ARG A 119 7.43 -10.74 -11.46
N GLU A 120 7.73 -10.72 -10.17
CA GLU A 120 7.19 -11.68 -9.20
C GLU A 120 5.67 -11.52 -9.03
N TRP A 121 5.16 -10.29 -8.96
CA TRP A 121 3.71 -10.06 -8.91
C TRP A 121 3.02 -10.55 -10.19
N ALA A 122 3.61 -10.27 -11.36
CA ALA A 122 3.10 -10.82 -12.62
C ALA A 122 3.12 -12.35 -12.62
N ARG A 123 4.18 -12.99 -12.11
CA ARG A 123 4.29 -14.44 -12.05
C ARG A 123 3.22 -15.09 -11.17
N VAL A 124 3.01 -14.56 -9.97
CA VAL A 124 2.08 -15.17 -8.99
C VAL A 124 0.60 -14.86 -9.26
N LEU A 125 0.28 -13.76 -9.96
CA LEU A 125 -1.08 -13.47 -10.40
C LEU A 125 -1.49 -14.43 -11.54
N ARG A 126 -2.74 -14.84 -11.55
CA ARG A 126 -3.33 -15.50 -12.73
C ARG A 126 -3.53 -14.50 -13.89
N PRO A 127 -3.66 -14.95 -15.15
CA PRO A 127 -4.13 -14.10 -16.23
C PRO A 127 -5.47 -13.44 -15.86
N GLY A 128 -5.60 -12.14 -16.10
CA GLY A 128 -6.76 -11.36 -15.67
C GLY A 128 -6.76 -10.98 -14.19
N GLY A 129 -5.76 -11.42 -13.40
CA GLY A 129 -5.63 -11.07 -11.98
C GLY A 129 -5.36 -9.59 -11.74
N ILE A 130 -5.76 -9.09 -10.59
CA ILE A 130 -5.74 -7.67 -10.23
C ILE A 130 -4.48 -7.36 -9.41
N LEU A 131 -3.79 -6.27 -9.77
CA LEU A 131 -2.71 -5.69 -8.97
C LEU A 131 -3.14 -4.31 -8.46
N ALA A 132 -3.03 -4.10 -7.15
CA ALA A 132 -3.23 -2.80 -6.52
C ALA A 132 -1.94 -2.34 -5.82
N ILE A 133 -1.48 -1.13 -6.14
CA ILE A 133 -0.24 -0.56 -5.57
C ILE A 133 -0.54 0.82 -5.01
N ASN A 134 -0.10 1.09 -3.78
CA ASN A 134 0.07 2.44 -3.25
C ASN A 134 1.54 2.64 -2.88
N THR A 135 2.12 3.79 -3.23
CA THR A 135 3.54 4.06 -2.97
C THR A 135 3.81 5.55 -2.83
N ALA A 136 4.94 5.90 -2.22
CA ALA A 136 5.38 7.27 -2.06
C ALA A 136 5.59 7.99 -3.41
N ALA A 137 5.02 9.22 -3.53
CA ALA A 137 5.11 10.02 -4.74
C ALA A 137 6.26 11.02 -4.71
N TYR A 138 6.81 11.33 -5.90
CA TYR A 138 7.75 12.41 -6.22
C TYR A 138 9.10 12.38 -5.49
N GLN A 139 10.17 12.15 -6.22
CA GLN A 139 11.53 12.18 -5.69
C GLN A 139 11.87 13.52 -5.01
N TRP A 140 11.34 14.67 -5.46
CA TRP A 140 11.56 15.97 -4.85
C TRP A 140 10.95 16.11 -3.44
N MET A 141 10.02 15.20 -3.06
CA MET A 141 9.43 15.14 -1.71
C MET A 141 10.31 14.43 -0.69
N TRP A 142 11.47 13.91 -1.12
CA TRP A 142 12.43 13.27 -0.20
C TRP A 142 12.70 14.13 1.03
N SER A 143 12.68 13.54 2.21
CA SER A 143 12.82 14.24 3.49
C SER A 143 13.39 13.32 4.56
N TYR A 144 13.61 13.86 5.75
CA TYR A 144 14.03 13.07 6.91
C TYR A 144 13.16 11.82 7.17
N HIS A 145 11.89 11.87 6.82
CA HIS A 145 10.98 10.73 6.98
C HIS A 145 11.40 9.56 6.09
N ASP A 146 11.81 9.85 4.87
CA ASP A 146 12.28 8.84 3.91
C ASP A 146 13.54 8.12 4.41
N ASP A 147 14.47 8.88 4.99
CA ASP A 147 15.70 8.34 5.56
C ASP A 147 15.40 7.43 6.77
N LEU A 148 14.45 7.84 7.62
CA LEU A 148 14.04 7.07 8.80
C LEU A 148 13.37 5.73 8.47
N ILE A 149 12.52 5.70 7.43
CA ILE A 149 11.78 4.49 7.06
C ILE A 149 12.52 3.62 6.03
N GLY A 150 13.69 4.07 5.54
CA GLY A 150 14.49 3.32 4.58
C GLY A 150 13.97 3.39 3.14
N THR A 151 13.34 4.51 2.76
CA THR A 151 12.94 4.76 1.37
C THR A 151 14.15 4.69 0.45
N ARG A 152 14.02 4.02 -0.68
CA ARG A 152 15.05 3.94 -1.72
C ARG A 152 14.69 4.78 -2.94
N HIS A 153 13.40 4.85 -3.29
CA HIS A 153 12.91 5.58 -4.45
C HIS A 153 11.48 6.07 -4.24
N ARG A 154 11.17 7.29 -4.70
CA ARG A 154 9.81 7.85 -4.74
C ARG A 154 9.37 7.97 -6.18
N PHE A 155 8.24 7.39 -6.52
CA PHE A 155 7.78 7.22 -7.89
C PHE A 155 6.99 8.43 -8.43
N ARG A 156 7.05 8.61 -9.75
CA ARG A 156 6.00 9.30 -10.48
C ARG A 156 5.01 8.28 -11.02
N ARG A 157 3.73 8.64 -11.10
CA ARG A 157 2.69 7.73 -11.62
C ARG A 157 2.98 7.21 -13.03
N SER A 158 3.57 8.07 -13.91
CA SER A 158 3.95 7.68 -15.27
C SER A 158 5.08 6.67 -15.30
N GLU A 159 6.06 6.80 -14.41
CA GLU A 159 7.20 5.91 -14.25
C GLU A 159 6.72 4.50 -13.81
N LEU A 160 5.95 4.45 -12.73
CA LEU A 160 5.42 3.16 -12.22
C LEU A 160 4.47 2.51 -13.23
N ALA A 161 3.61 3.28 -13.90
CA ALA A 161 2.73 2.77 -14.94
C ALA A 161 3.52 2.21 -16.14
N ALA A 162 4.61 2.86 -16.55
CA ALA A 162 5.48 2.37 -17.61
C ALA A 162 6.19 1.05 -17.20
N LEU A 163 6.65 0.97 -15.96
CA LEU A 163 7.23 -0.26 -15.40
C LEU A 163 6.22 -1.41 -15.46
N LEU A 164 5.00 -1.21 -14.99
CA LEU A 164 3.97 -2.26 -15.01
C LEU A 164 3.61 -2.70 -16.44
N ARG A 165 3.46 -1.76 -17.38
CA ARG A 165 3.15 -2.11 -18.79
C ARG A 165 4.24 -2.97 -19.43
N ARG A 166 5.52 -2.71 -19.13
CA ARG A 166 6.63 -3.54 -19.64
C ARG A 166 6.55 -5.00 -19.17
N HIS A 167 5.88 -5.24 -18.05
CA HIS A 167 5.73 -6.57 -17.45
C HIS A 167 4.32 -7.17 -17.62
N GLY A 168 3.60 -6.77 -18.68
CA GLY A 168 2.34 -7.41 -19.07
C GLY A 168 1.13 -6.99 -18.25
N PHE A 169 1.14 -5.78 -17.67
CA PHE A 169 -0.03 -5.23 -16.99
C PHE A 169 -0.74 -4.17 -17.84
N GLU A 170 -2.05 -4.27 -17.91
CA GLU A 170 -2.94 -3.21 -18.35
C GLU A 170 -3.32 -2.32 -17.17
N ILE A 171 -3.15 -1.00 -17.32
CA ILE A 171 -3.46 -0.05 -16.25
C ILE A 171 -4.94 0.31 -16.30
N THR A 172 -5.69 -0.05 -15.26
CA THR A 172 -7.12 0.26 -15.13
C THR A 172 -7.38 1.57 -14.41
N LEU A 173 -6.50 1.97 -13.48
CA LEU A 173 -6.51 3.28 -12.82
C LEU A 173 -5.08 3.71 -12.51
N CYS A 174 -4.75 4.97 -12.84
CA CYS A 174 -3.45 5.56 -12.53
C CYS A 174 -3.65 6.98 -11.97
N SER A 175 -3.43 7.14 -10.68
CA SER A 175 -3.73 8.36 -9.94
C SER A 175 -2.64 8.72 -8.94
N TYR A 176 -2.68 9.97 -8.48
CA TYR A 176 -2.12 10.30 -7.18
C TYR A 176 -3.19 10.11 -6.10
N ALA A 177 -2.79 10.19 -4.84
CA ALA A 177 -3.66 10.14 -3.66
C ALA A 177 -3.09 11.00 -2.53
N VAL A 178 -3.92 11.31 -1.53
CA VAL A 178 -3.58 12.23 -0.44
C VAL A 178 -3.30 13.64 -0.99
N LEU A 179 -4.20 14.14 -1.86
CA LEU A 179 -4.11 15.46 -2.49
C LEU A 179 -4.47 16.58 -1.52
N LEU A 180 -5.61 16.44 -0.81
CA LEU A 180 -6.18 17.55 -0.01
C LEU A 180 -5.33 17.87 1.23
N VAL A 181 -4.61 16.89 1.74
CA VAL A 181 -3.66 17.05 2.85
C VAL A 181 -2.23 17.33 2.35
N PHE A 182 -1.96 17.15 1.06
CA PHE A 182 -0.62 17.26 0.47
C PHE A 182 0.08 18.60 0.72
N PRO A 183 -0.57 19.78 0.61
CA PRO A 183 0.07 21.05 0.92
C PRO A 183 0.60 21.13 2.36
N LEU A 184 -0.11 20.56 3.32
CA LEU A 184 0.32 20.50 4.72
C LEU A 184 1.54 19.58 4.90
N ILE A 185 1.56 18.44 4.17
CA ILE A 185 2.71 17.52 4.18
C ILE A 185 3.94 18.21 3.58
N ILE A 186 3.80 18.95 2.47
CA ILE A 186 4.89 19.74 1.88
C ILE A 186 5.42 20.75 2.91
N ALA A 187 4.54 21.55 3.50
CA ALA A 187 4.91 22.56 4.49
C ALA A 187 5.69 21.92 5.65
N ARG A 188 5.17 20.82 6.23
CA ARG A 188 5.82 20.12 7.34
C ARG A 188 7.21 19.57 6.96
N ARG A 189 7.33 18.94 5.78
CA ARG A 189 8.57 18.25 5.39
C ARG A 189 9.63 19.17 4.79
N LYS A 190 9.23 20.31 4.24
CA LYS A 190 10.13 21.23 3.51
C LYS A 190 10.34 22.58 4.19
N LEU A 191 9.32 23.10 4.89
CA LEU A 191 9.39 24.43 5.52
C LEU A 191 9.56 24.32 7.05
N PHE A 192 8.90 23.38 7.69
CA PHE A 192 8.88 23.22 9.15
C PHE A 192 9.50 21.90 9.59
N VAL A 193 10.77 21.68 9.15
CA VAL A 193 11.52 20.46 9.50
C VAL A 193 11.78 20.45 11.01
N PRO A 194 11.38 19.40 11.74
CA PRO A 194 11.60 19.33 13.17
C PRO A 194 13.09 19.19 13.51
N ALA A 195 13.53 19.84 14.58
CA ALA A 195 14.91 19.78 15.06
C ALA A 195 15.35 18.35 15.45
N LYS A 196 14.40 17.54 15.92
CA LYS A 196 14.59 16.09 16.14
C LYS A 196 13.68 15.34 15.19
N PRO A 197 14.22 14.77 14.10
CA PRO A 197 13.43 13.97 13.17
C PRO A 197 12.75 12.79 13.88
N SER A 198 11.46 12.64 13.67
CA SER A 198 10.68 11.51 14.17
C SER A 198 9.72 11.05 13.06
N SER A 199 9.24 9.82 13.14
CA SER A 199 8.25 9.33 12.20
C SER A 199 7.00 10.25 12.17
N ASP A 200 6.47 10.49 10.96
CA ASP A 200 5.20 11.18 10.77
C ASP A 200 3.99 10.27 11.14
N VAL A 201 4.27 8.99 11.37
CA VAL A 201 3.28 7.96 11.75
C VAL A 201 3.04 8.06 13.25
N LYS A 202 2.06 8.87 13.62
CA LYS A 202 1.62 9.07 15.01
C LYS A 202 0.18 9.57 15.04
N PRO A 203 -0.58 9.26 16.11
CA PRO A 203 -1.95 9.73 16.24
C PRO A 203 -2.00 11.26 16.31
N TYR A 204 -3.03 11.83 15.69
CA TYR A 204 -3.39 13.24 15.80
C TYR A 204 -4.53 13.42 16.79
N PRO A 205 -4.80 14.66 17.26
CA PRO A 205 -6.03 14.96 18.00
C PRO A 205 -7.28 14.51 17.22
N ALA A 206 -8.29 14.00 17.90
CA ALA A 206 -9.48 13.38 17.31
C ALA A 206 -10.17 14.24 16.22
N LEU A 207 -10.19 15.55 16.39
CA LEU A 207 -10.76 16.48 15.41
C LEU A 207 -9.97 16.48 14.11
N ILE A 208 -8.63 16.43 14.18
CA ILE A 208 -7.73 16.38 13.00
C ILE A 208 -7.84 15.02 12.32
N GLU A 209 -7.88 13.93 13.10
CA GLU A 209 -8.11 12.56 12.57
C GLU A 209 -9.43 12.50 11.77
N SER A 210 -10.52 13.04 12.34
CA SER A 210 -11.84 13.09 11.69
C SER A 210 -11.83 13.93 10.42
N LEU A 211 -11.20 15.12 10.46
CA LEU A 211 -11.09 16.00 9.30
C LEU A 211 -10.31 15.35 8.16
N PHE A 212 -9.10 14.86 8.45
CA PHE A 212 -8.25 14.23 7.44
C PHE A 212 -8.86 12.93 6.90
N GLY A 213 -9.52 12.15 7.77
CA GLY A 213 -10.28 10.97 7.37
C GLY A 213 -11.43 11.31 6.41
N SER A 214 -12.16 12.40 6.67
CA SER A 214 -13.25 12.86 5.80
C SER A 214 -12.73 13.32 4.44
N LEU A 215 -11.64 14.09 4.41
CA LEU A 215 -10.99 14.53 3.18
C LEU A 215 -10.48 13.33 2.35
N ALA A 216 -9.83 12.37 3.00
CA ALA A 216 -9.33 11.18 2.34
C ALA A 216 -10.47 10.25 1.84
N SER A 217 -11.59 10.20 2.57
CA SER A 217 -12.80 9.46 2.13
C SER A 217 -13.42 10.09 0.88
N LEU A 218 -13.45 11.43 0.80
CA LEU A 218 -13.88 12.14 -0.40
C LEU A 218 -13.00 11.79 -1.60
N GLU A 219 -11.66 11.82 -1.43
CA GLU A 219 -10.72 11.42 -2.48
C GLU A 219 -10.93 9.97 -2.92
N ASN A 220 -11.06 9.04 -1.98
CA ASN A 220 -11.33 7.63 -2.28
C ASN A 220 -12.67 7.46 -3.01
N GLY A 221 -13.67 8.28 -2.72
CA GLY A 221 -14.95 8.32 -3.44
C GLY A 221 -14.79 8.75 -4.91
N LEU A 222 -13.89 9.70 -5.20
CA LEU A 222 -13.54 10.08 -6.59
C LEU A 222 -12.79 8.96 -7.30
N LEU A 223 -11.77 8.39 -6.66
CA LEU A 223 -11.00 7.27 -7.20
C LEU A 223 -11.88 6.06 -7.50
N GLY A 224 -12.83 5.75 -6.62
CA GLY A 224 -13.80 4.67 -6.81
C GLY A 224 -14.76 4.89 -8.00
N ARG A 225 -14.92 6.14 -8.47
CA ARG A 225 -15.64 6.49 -9.70
C ARG A 225 -14.72 6.57 -10.93
N GLY A 226 -13.45 6.17 -10.80
CA GLY A 226 -12.46 6.24 -11.88
C GLY A 226 -11.95 7.66 -12.17
N ILE A 227 -12.16 8.63 -11.28
CA ILE A 227 -11.70 10.02 -11.45
C ILE A 227 -10.29 10.15 -10.84
N PRO A 228 -9.23 10.29 -11.66
CA PRO A 228 -7.87 10.38 -11.15
C PRO A 228 -7.58 11.77 -10.55
N LEU A 229 -6.81 11.78 -9.46
CA LEU A 229 -6.33 13.00 -8.84
C LEU A 229 -5.04 13.51 -9.52
N PRO A 230 -4.89 14.83 -9.72
CA PRO A 230 -3.77 15.38 -10.49
C PRO A 230 -2.43 15.39 -9.74
N ALA A 231 -2.46 15.39 -8.40
CA ALA A 231 -1.30 15.42 -7.51
C ALA A 231 -1.61 14.73 -6.19
N GLY A 232 -0.59 14.51 -5.33
CA GLY A 232 -0.76 13.94 -3.99
C GLY A 232 0.54 13.36 -3.44
N ASN A 233 0.57 13.04 -2.17
CA ASN A 233 1.76 12.47 -1.51
C ASN A 233 2.04 11.02 -1.91
N SER A 234 1.04 10.31 -2.45
CA SER A 234 1.17 8.91 -2.88
C SER A 234 0.79 8.75 -4.35
N VAL A 235 1.36 7.74 -5.00
CA VAL A 235 0.88 7.19 -6.28
C VAL A 235 0.00 6.00 -5.97
N PHE A 236 -1.16 5.93 -6.59
CA PHE A 236 -2.05 4.79 -6.56
C PHE A 236 -2.29 4.25 -7.96
N ILE A 237 -2.02 2.97 -8.16
CA ILE A 237 -2.26 2.28 -9.44
C ILE A 237 -3.04 1.00 -9.20
N ALA A 238 -4.08 0.82 -10.02
CA ALA A 238 -4.71 -0.46 -10.23
C ALA A 238 -4.38 -0.95 -11.63
N ALA A 239 -4.09 -2.24 -11.77
CA ALA A 239 -3.73 -2.84 -13.03
C ALA A 239 -4.25 -4.28 -13.11
N GLN A 240 -4.36 -4.81 -14.33
CA GLN A 240 -4.76 -6.19 -14.58
C GLN A 240 -3.66 -6.90 -15.36
N ARG A 241 -3.32 -8.14 -14.96
CA ARG A 241 -2.37 -8.97 -15.67
C ARG A 241 -2.99 -9.44 -17.01
N LEU A 242 -2.30 -9.22 -18.13
CA LEU A 242 -2.80 -9.57 -19.47
C LEU A 242 -2.65 -11.08 -19.77
N HIS A 243 -1.48 -11.68 -19.51
CA HIS A 243 -1.14 -13.06 -19.89
C HIS A 243 -0.41 -13.81 -18.77
#